data_25daa80b8627ae28359b742894c8c459
#
_entry.id   25daa80b8627ae28359b742894c8c459
#
_cell.length_a   1.000
_cell.length_b   1.000
_cell.length_c   1.000
_cell.angle_alpha   90.00
_cell.angle_beta   90.00
_cell.angle_gamma   90.00
#
_symmetry.space_group_name_H-M   'P 1'
#
loop_
_entity.id
_entity.type
_entity.pdbx_description
1 polymer ?
#
loop_
_entity_poly.entity_id
_entity_poly.type
_entity_poly.pdbx_seq_one_letter_code
_entity_poly.pdbx_strand_id
1 'polypeptide(L)'
;MRIQTAGEQKYYDFIQERAKRLQTGMMVWGSLLAVAFICLFSNIIITVILAVGGAFLAMTNIKARSELKGKLDQIEDKEEFFRQLIAPDVAEFSDCHVIIARDYILVYKEDIFIYAFTDMEKVEVGIQGEVKKVLFLTDWQGKRHEIISAAKGDGMQREFDRIYKMLKERLGR
;
A
#
# COMPACT_ATOMS: atom_id res chain seq x y z
N MET A 1 -1.38 -19.02 0.37
CA MET A 1 -2.29 -18.51 -0.68
C MET A 1 -1.71 -18.98 -2.00
N ARG A 2 -2.43 -19.71 -2.86
CA ARG A 2 -1.92 -20.12 -4.18
C ARG A 2 -2.17 -18.97 -5.16
N ILE A 3 -1.09 -18.45 -5.74
CA ILE A 3 -1.16 -17.45 -6.82
C ILE A 3 -1.61 -18.19 -8.06
N GLN A 4 -2.70 -17.73 -8.69
CA GLN A 4 -3.33 -18.42 -9.81
C GLN A 4 -3.05 -17.72 -11.16
N THR A 5 -2.75 -16.42 -11.14
CA THR A 5 -2.56 -15.63 -12.36
C THR A 5 -1.30 -14.75 -12.30
N ALA A 6 -0.77 -14.38 -13.47
CA ALA A 6 0.38 -13.46 -13.56
C ALA A 6 0.06 -12.07 -12.97
N GLY A 7 -1.20 -11.62 -13.08
CA GLY A 7 -1.64 -10.35 -12.48
C GLY A 7 -1.67 -10.39 -10.97
N GLU A 8 -2.11 -11.51 -10.38
CA GLU A 8 -1.99 -11.73 -8.93
C GLU A 8 -0.53 -11.71 -8.50
N GLN A 9 0.35 -12.39 -9.25
CA GLN A 9 1.78 -12.39 -8.96
C GLN A 9 2.32 -10.97 -8.94
N LYS A 10 2.02 -10.17 -9.96
CA LYS A 10 2.47 -8.77 -10.05
C LYS A 10 1.96 -7.91 -8.89
N TYR A 11 0.71 -8.10 -8.49
CA TYR A 11 0.16 -7.43 -7.31
C TYR A 11 0.91 -7.83 -6.04
N TYR A 12 1.13 -9.14 -5.83
CA TYR A 12 1.86 -9.61 -4.66
C TYR A 12 3.32 -9.19 -4.65
N ASP A 13 3.98 -9.10 -5.81
CA ASP A 13 5.35 -8.59 -5.92
C ASP A 13 5.40 -7.11 -5.54
N PHE A 14 4.42 -6.32 -6.00
CA PHE A 14 4.30 -4.90 -5.65
C PHE A 14 4.12 -4.69 -4.15
N ILE A 15 3.35 -5.54 -3.47
CA ILE A 15 3.13 -5.46 -2.03
C ILE A 15 4.12 -6.30 -1.20
N GLN A 16 5.08 -6.95 -1.85
CA GLN A 16 5.96 -7.95 -1.22
C GLN A 16 6.69 -7.39 0.00
N GLU A 17 7.16 -6.17 -0.05
CA GLU A 17 7.86 -5.55 1.07
C GLU A 17 6.95 -5.43 2.29
N ARG A 18 5.69 -5.02 2.09
CA ARG A 18 4.68 -4.96 3.15
C ARG A 18 4.34 -6.33 3.68
N ALA A 19 4.15 -7.31 2.78
CA ALA A 19 3.86 -8.69 3.16
C ALA A 19 5.00 -9.31 3.98
N LYS A 20 6.26 -9.07 3.61
CA LYS A 20 7.45 -9.49 4.36
C LYS A 20 7.49 -8.84 5.75
N ARG A 21 7.26 -7.54 5.86
CA ARG A 21 7.21 -6.84 7.16
C ARG A 21 6.13 -7.43 8.07
N LEU A 22 4.94 -7.72 7.54
CA LEU A 22 3.85 -8.34 8.30
C LEU A 22 4.19 -9.78 8.71
N GLN A 23 4.88 -10.53 7.86
CA GLN A 23 5.36 -11.88 8.18
C GLN A 23 6.43 -11.84 9.27
N THR A 24 7.40 -10.94 9.18
CA THR A 24 8.42 -10.72 10.22
C THR A 24 7.76 -10.31 11.53
N GLY A 25 6.79 -9.39 11.48
CA GLY A 25 6.00 -9.00 12.65
C GLY A 25 5.33 -10.21 13.31
N MET A 26 4.77 -11.12 12.51
CA MET A 26 4.15 -12.35 13.03
C MET A 26 5.16 -13.26 13.74
N MET A 27 6.37 -13.39 13.21
CA MET A 27 7.43 -14.17 13.87
C MET A 27 7.85 -13.52 15.19
N VAL A 28 7.98 -12.19 15.23
CA VAL A 28 8.38 -11.45 16.43
C VAL A 28 7.35 -11.60 17.53
N TRP A 29 6.08 -11.28 17.31
CA TRP A 29 5.08 -11.41 18.37
C TRP A 29 4.84 -12.86 18.77
N GLY A 30 4.94 -13.80 17.82
CA GLY A 30 4.83 -15.23 18.11
C GLY A 30 5.96 -15.72 19.02
N SER A 31 7.22 -15.28 18.76
CA SER A 31 8.35 -15.63 19.63
C SER A 31 8.23 -15.00 21.02
N LEU A 32 7.75 -13.76 21.13
CA LEU A 32 7.52 -13.11 22.42
C LEU A 32 6.48 -13.87 23.27
N LEU A 33 5.39 -14.31 22.67
CA LEU A 33 4.39 -15.11 23.39
C LEU A 33 4.93 -16.50 23.77
N ALA A 34 5.73 -17.13 22.90
CA ALA A 34 6.37 -18.39 23.24
C ALA A 34 7.35 -18.25 24.42
N VAL A 35 8.17 -17.20 24.43
CA VAL A 35 9.08 -16.91 25.55
C VAL A 35 8.28 -16.57 26.82
N ALA A 36 7.18 -15.80 26.70
CA ALA A 36 6.30 -15.52 27.83
C ALA A 36 5.76 -16.81 28.45
N PHE A 37 5.36 -17.77 27.63
CA PHE A 37 4.90 -19.08 28.11
C PHE A 37 5.98 -19.86 28.84
N ILE A 38 7.21 -19.85 28.34
CA ILE A 38 8.35 -20.50 29.01
C ILE A 38 8.66 -19.81 30.34
N CYS A 39 8.62 -18.48 30.41
CA CYS A 39 8.90 -17.70 31.61
C CYS A 39 7.79 -17.82 32.68
N LEU A 40 6.61 -18.36 32.34
CA LEU A 40 5.49 -18.48 33.27
C LEU A 40 5.84 -19.17 34.57
N PHE A 41 6.73 -20.18 34.51
CA PHE A 41 7.16 -20.98 35.65
C PHE A 41 8.37 -20.41 36.38
N SER A 42 9.04 -19.39 35.81
CA SER A 42 10.28 -18.83 36.35
C SER A 42 10.11 -17.44 36.93
N ASN A 43 9.37 -16.55 36.23
CA ASN A 43 9.21 -15.17 36.65
C ASN A 43 7.91 -14.58 36.09
N ILE A 44 6.92 -14.41 36.96
CA ILE A 44 5.59 -13.90 36.59
C ILE A 44 5.61 -12.48 36.06
N ILE A 45 6.51 -11.61 36.54
CA ILE A 45 6.59 -10.21 36.10
C ILE A 45 7.06 -10.14 34.64
N ILE A 46 8.12 -10.88 34.31
CA ILE A 46 8.64 -10.96 32.93
C ILE A 46 7.58 -11.55 32.02
N THR A 47 6.87 -12.59 32.46
CA THR A 47 5.78 -13.21 31.71
C THR A 47 4.69 -12.21 31.35
N VAL A 48 4.24 -11.40 32.31
CA VAL A 48 3.18 -10.40 32.06
C VAL A 48 3.65 -9.35 31.06
N ILE A 49 4.88 -8.83 31.21
CA ILE A 49 5.43 -7.81 30.29
C ILE A 49 5.50 -8.37 28.85
N LEU A 50 6.04 -9.57 28.68
CA LEU A 50 6.17 -10.21 27.35
C LEU A 50 4.81 -10.57 26.75
N ALA A 51 3.87 -11.05 27.56
CA ALA A 51 2.53 -11.38 27.10
C ALA A 51 1.75 -10.14 26.63
N VAL A 52 1.79 -9.06 27.41
CA VAL A 52 1.14 -7.79 27.03
C VAL A 52 1.78 -7.19 25.76
N GLY A 53 3.11 -7.14 25.69
CA GLY A 53 3.82 -6.68 24.51
C GLY A 53 3.54 -7.54 23.28
N GLY A 54 3.58 -8.86 23.41
CA GLY A 54 3.27 -9.80 22.34
C GLY A 54 1.83 -9.68 21.87
N ALA A 55 0.87 -9.56 22.78
CA ALA A 55 -0.55 -9.37 22.44
C ALA A 55 -0.80 -8.05 21.71
N PHE A 56 -0.18 -6.95 22.15
CA PHE A 56 -0.29 -5.66 21.47
C PHE A 56 0.25 -5.72 20.04
N LEU A 57 1.44 -6.31 19.84
CA LEU A 57 2.04 -6.50 18.52
C LEU A 57 1.19 -7.43 17.64
N ALA A 58 0.60 -8.48 18.20
CA ALA A 58 -0.30 -9.38 17.50
C ALA A 58 -1.54 -8.64 17.00
N MET A 59 -2.20 -7.83 17.83
CA MET A 59 -3.38 -7.07 17.46
C MET A 59 -3.09 -6.09 16.33
N THR A 60 -1.98 -5.34 16.41
CA THR A 60 -1.59 -4.38 15.36
C THR A 60 -1.26 -5.09 14.04
N ASN A 61 -0.57 -6.23 14.10
CA ASN A 61 -0.21 -7.02 12.92
C ASN A 61 -1.46 -7.66 12.26
N ILE A 62 -2.37 -8.22 13.05
CA ILE A 62 -3.62 -8.82 12.55
C ILE A 62 -4.50 -7.74 11.92
N LYS A 63 -4.62 -6.56 12.54
CA LYS A 63 -5.36 -5.43 11.99
C LYS A 63 -4.79 -5.00 10.64
N ALA A 64 -3.48 -4.80 10.55
CA ALA A 64 -2.81 -4.43 9.30
C ALA A 64 -3.01 -5.47 8.18
N ARG A 65 -3.00 -6.77 8.51
CA ARG A 65 -3.32 -7.84 7.54
C ARG A 65 -4.77 -7.80 7.08
N SER A 66 -5.70 -7.54 8.00
CA SER A 66 -7.13 -7.43 7.67
C SER A 66 -7.38 -6.23 6.75
N GLU A 67 -6.77 -5.09 7.03
CA GLU A 67 -6.85 -3.88 6.19
C GLU A 67 -6.32 -4.13 4.77
N LEU A 68 -5.18 -4.84 4.66
CA LEU A 68 -4.62 -5.21 3.36
C LEU A 68 -5.56 -6.10 2.53
N LYS A 69 -6.23 -7.06 3.17
CA LYS A 69 -7.24 -7.89 2.51
C LYS A 69 -8.48 -7.07 2.16
N GLY A 70 -8.96 -6.24 3.08
CA GLY A 70 -10.16 -5.43 2.89
C GLY A 70 -10.07 -4.49 1.70
N LYS A 71 -8.86 -3.97 1.38
CA LYS A 71 -8.64 -3.13 0.20
C LYS A 71 -8.85 -3.87 -1.11
N LEU A 72 -8.38 -5.10 -1.19
CA LEU A 72 -8.63 -5.96 -2.36
C LEU A 72 -10.09 -6.42 -2.44
N ASP A 73 -10.76 -6.57 -1.30
CA ASP A 73 -12.16 -6.99 -1.23
C ASP A 73 -13.15 -5.88 -1.64
N GLN A 74 -12.70 -4.62 -1.67
CA GLN A 74 -13.47 -3.48 -2.17
C GLN A 74 -13.54 -3.45 -3.71
N ILE A 75 -12.70 -4.22 -4.40
CA ILE A 75 -12.70 -4.31 -5.86
C ILE A 75 -13.77 -5.32 -6.27
N GLU A 76 -14.78 -4.86 -7.03
CA GLU A 76 -15.91 -5.68 -7.47
C GLU A 76 -15.45 -6.81 -8.40
N ASP A 77 -14.65 -6.49 -9.41
CA ASP A 77 -14.10 -7.45 -10.36
C ASP A 77 -12.58 -7.61 -10.18
N LYS A 78 -12.21 -8.57 -9.33
CA LYS A 78 -10.80 -8.87 -9.05
C LYS A 78 -10.08 -9.49 -10.26
N GLU A 79 -10.80 -10.25 -11.09
CA GLU A 79 -10.19 -10.89 -12.26
C GLU A 79 -9.81 -9.84 -13.30
N GLU A 80 -10.72 -8.88 -13.57
CA GLU A 80 -10.45 -7.76 -14.46
C GLU A 80 -9.33 -6.88 -13.91
N PHE A 81 -9.34 -6.58 -12.60
CA PHE A 81 -8.27 -5.84 -11.94
C PHE A 81 -6.90 -6.50 -12.16
N PHE A 82 -6.77 -7.80 -11.89
CA PHE A 82 -5.51 -8.51 -12.09
C PHE A 82 -5.11 -8.60 -13.56
N ARG A 83 -6.08 -8.74 -14.48
CA ARG A 83 -5.83 -8.73 -15.91
C ARG A 83 -5.27 -7.38 -16.38
N GLN A 84 -5.80 -6.29 -15.85
CA GLN A 84 -5.31 -4.94 -16.16
C GLN A 84 -3.88 -4.71 -15.69
N LEU A 85 -3.44 -5.32 -14.58
CA LEU A 85 -2.07 -5.15 -14.07
C LEU A 85 -0.99 -5.72 -15.00
N ILE A 86 -1.35 -6.66 -15.88
CA ILE A 86 -0.42 -7.26 -16.86
C ILE A 86 -0.66 -6.76 -18.29
N ALA A 87 -1.62 -5.86 -18.47
CA ALA A 87 -1.92 -5.30 -19.78
C ALA A 87 -0.74 -4.47 -20.32
N PRO A 88 -0.55 -4.38 -21.65
CA PRO A 88 0.59 -3.66 -22.23
C PRO A 88 0.54 -2.13 -22.03
N ASP A 89 -0.61 -1.59 -21.65
CA ASP A 89 -0.83 -0.16 -21.38
C ASP A 89 -0.64 0.22 -19.90
N VAL A 90 -0.19 -0.73 -19.08
CA VAL A 90 0.18 -0.46 -17.69
C VAL A 90 1.51 0.27 -17.61
N ALA A 91 1.54 1.34 -16.84
CA ALA A 91 2.79 2.01 -16.50
C ALA A 91 3.17 1.74 -15.04
N GLU A 92 4.40 1.31 -14.86
CA GLU A 92 4.98 1.04 -13.56
C GLU A 92 6.12 2.05 -13.28
N PHE A 93 6.05 2.67 -12.14
CA PHE A 93 7.02 3.65 -11.64
C PHE A 93 7.62 3.09 -10.34
N SER A 94 8.64 2.27 -10.49
CA SER A 94 9.25 1.53 -9.38
C SER A 94 9.80 2.44 -8.30
N ASP A 95 10.47 3.55 -8.69
CA ASP A 95 11.07 4.50 -7.75
C ASP A 95 10.01 5.27 -6.94
N CYS A 96 8.81 5.46 -7.53
CA CYS A 96 7.68 6.10 -6.87
C CYS A 96 6.73 5.11 -6.19
N HIS A 97 6.93 3.81 -6.40
CA HIS A 97 6.02 2.74 -5.95
C HIS A 97 4.57 2.99 -6.41
N VAL A 98 4.40 3.29 -7.70
CA VAL A 98 3.11 3.57 -8.34
C VAL A 98 2.93 2.67 -9.56
N ILE A 99 1.76 2.05 -9.67
CA ILE A 99 1.32 1.35 -10.88
C ILE A 99 0.05 2.03 -11.38
N ILE A 100 0.02 2.43 -12.66
CA ILE A 100 -1.14 3.01 -13.32
C ILE A 100 -1.63 2.00 -14.34
N ALA A 101 -2.80 1.42 -14.07
CA ALA A 101 -3.54 0.56 -14.98
C ALA A 101 -4.58 1.39 -15.77
N ARG A 102 -5.45 0.72 -16.53
CA ARG A 102 -6.48 1.40 -17.30
C ARG A 102 -7.53 2.08 -16.42
N ASP A 103 -8.05 1.36 -15.44
CA ASP A 103 -9.17 1.82 -14.60
C ASP A 103 -8.75 2.05 -13.13
N TYR A 104 -7.50 1.71 -12.78
CA TYR A 104 -7.02 1.75 -11.41
C TYR A 104 -5.62 2.36 -11.31
N ILE A 105 -5.35 2.98 -10.17
CA ILE A 105 -4.00 3.33 -9.74
C ILE A 105 -3.70 2.65 -8.39
N LEU A 106 -2.53 2.04 -8.32
CA LEU A 106 -1.98 1.47 -7.09
C LEU A 106 -0.84 2.36 -6.61
N VAL A 107 -0.87 2.69 -5.34
CA VAL A 107 0.16 3.49 -4.69
C VAL A 107 0.61 2.77 -3.43
N TYR A 108 1.90 2.56 -3.28
CA TYR A 108 2.50 2.02 -2.07
C TYR A 108 3.37 3.07 -1.40
N LYS A 109 3.00 3.45 -0.20
CA LYS A 109 3.75 4.33 0.70
C LYS A 109 4.04 3.59 2.01
N GLU A 110 3.46 4.04 3.09
CA GLU A 110 3.41 3.28 4.36
C GLU A 110 2.40 2.14 4.27
N ASP A 111 1.37 2.31 3.45
CA ASP A 111 0.33 1.35 3.17
C ASP A 111 0.00 1.33 1.67
N ILE A 112 -0.80 0.33 1.24
CA ILE A 112 -1.25 0.19 -0.13
C ILE A 112 -2.58 0.91 -0.29
N PHE A 113 -2.66 1.70 -1.34
CA PHE A 113 -3.88 2.37 -1.76
C PHE A 113 -4.21 1.96 -3.18
N ILE A 114 -5.45 1.60 -3.40
CA ILE A 114 -6.00 1.27 -4.72
C ILE A 114 -7.14 2.25 -4.96
N TYR A 115 -7.04 3.02 -6.02
CA TYR A 115 -8.08 3.98 -6.40
C TYR A 115 -8.59 3.61 -7.78
N ALA A 116 -9.91 3.49 -7.92
CA ALA A 116 -10.57 3.40 -9.21
C ALA A 116 -10.71 4.82 -9.79
N PHE A 117 -10.42 4.99 -11.08
CA PHE A 117 -10.56 6.31 -11.72
C PHE A 117 -12.02 6.78 -11.79
N THR A 118 -12.96 5.85 -11.77
CA THR A 118 -14.42 6.15 -11.68
C THR A 118 -14.81 6.91 -10.42
N ASP A 119 -14.06 6.72 -9.33
CA ASP A 119 -14.31 7.36 -8.04
C ASP A 119 -13.61 8.72 -7.91
N MET A 120 -12.78 9.07 -8.88
CA MET A 120 -11.96 10.27 -8.86
C MET A 120 -12.53 11.35 -9.79
N GLU A 121 -12.57 12.59 -9.29
CA GLU A 121 -13.02 13.75 -10.04
C GLU A 121 -11.90 14.39 -10.85
N LYS A 122 -10.72 14.59 -10.21
CA LYS A 122 -9.62 15.34 -10.82
C LYS A 122 -8.26 15.00 -10.22
N VAL A 123 -7.22 15.33 -10.99
CA VAL A 123 -5.83 15.33 -10.54
C VAL A 123 -5.36 16.76 -10.30
N GLU A 124 -4.73 17.02 -9.18
CA GLU A 124 -4.26 18.34 -8.77
C GLU A 124 -2.79 18.29 -8.33
N VAL A 125 -2.08 19.37 -8.59
CA VAL A 125 -0.72 19.57 -8.05
C VAL A 125 -0.80 20.61 -6.95
N GLY A 126 -0.37 20.22 -5.74
CA GLY A 126 -0.21 21.12 -4.61
C GLY A 126 1.26 21.40 -4.31
N ILE A 127 1.50 22.42 -3.53
CA ILE A 127 2.82 22.75 -2.99
C ILE A 127 2.73 22.60 -1.47
N GLN A 128 3.62 21.78 -0.91
CA GLN A 128 3.72 21.59 0.53
C GLN A 128 5.05 22.19 1.01
N GLY A 129 4.97 23.23 1.87
CA GLY A 129 6.14 24.01 2.22
C GLY A 129 6.68 24.80 1.03
N GLU A 130 7.98 25.13 1.05
CA GLU A 130 8.59 25.98 0.01
C GLU A 130 9.12 25.20 -1.21
N VAL A 131 9.27 23.86 -1.10
CA VAL A 131 10.11 23.11 -2.05
C VAL A 131 9.48 21.79 -2.52
N LYS A 132 8.38 21.32 -1.90
CA LYS A 132 7.82 19.99 -2.18
C LYS A 132 6.54 20.12 -3.01
N LYS A 133 6.58 19.58 -4.23
CA LYS A 133 5.38 19.39 -5.06
C LYS A 133 4.72 18.08 -4.67
N VAL A 134 3.40 18.10 -4.57
CA VAL A 134 2.60 16.92 -4.23
C VAL A 134 1.52 16.74 -5.27
N LEU A 135 1.38 15.52 -5.76
CA LEU A 135 0.34 15.13 -6.70
C LEU A 135 -0.82 14.48 -5.92
N PHE A 136 -2.01 15.01 -6.11
CA PHE A 136 -3.23 14.53 -5.50
C PHE A 136 -4.21 14.02 -6.53
N LEU A 137 -4.91 12.92 -6.20
CA LEU A 137 -6.19 12.58 -6.77
C LEU A 137 -7.29 13.06 -5.82
N THR A 138 -8.28 13.76 -6.36
CA THR A 138 -9.43 14.24 -5.58
C THR A 138 -10.64 13.43 -5.99
N ASP A 139 -11.33 12.82 -5.01
CA ASP A 139 -12.55 12.07 -5.23
C ASP A 139 -13.78 13.00 -5.35
N TRP A 140 -14.92 12.44 -5.76
CA TRP A 140 -16.18 13.16 -5.90
C TRP A 140 -16.71 13.80 -4.60
N GLN A 141 -16.17 13.41 -3.44
CA GLN A 141 -16.49 13.98 -2.15
C GLN A 141 -15.55 15.16 -1.79
N GLY A 142 -14.60 15.49 -2.67
CA GLY A 142 -13.61 16.54 -2.47
C GLY A 142 -12.43 16.13 -1.58
N LYS A 143 -12.32 14.85 -1.21
CA LYS A 143 -11.20 14.36 -0.42
C LYS A 143 -9.97 14.17 -1.31
N ARG A 144 -8.85 14.72 -0.87
CA ARG A 144 -7.57 14.62 -1.56
C ARG A 144 -6.78 13.41 -1.10
N HIS A 145 -6.35 12.62 -2.06
CA HIS A 145 -5.49 11.45 -1.87
C HIS A 145 -4.12 11.75 -2.46
N GLU A 146 -3.11 11.83 -1.61
CA GLU A 146 -1.74 12.05 -2.05
C GLU A 146 -1.20 10.82 -2.77
N ILE A 147 -0.75 11.00 -4.02
CA ILE A 147 -0.19 9.93 -4.84
C ILE A 147 1.33 9.88 -4.69
N ILE A 148 1.99 10.95 -5.08
CA ILE A 148 3.45 11.09 -4.98
C ILE A 148 3.81 12.51 -4.56
N SER A 149 5.05 12.65 -4.10
CA SER A 149 5.62 13.96 -3.86
C SER A 149 7.05 14.01 -4.38
N ALA A 150 7.44 15.17 -4.93
CA ALA A 150 8.77 15.44 -5.43
C ALA A 150 9.32 16.70 -4.76
N ALA A 151 10.53 16.61 -4.23
CA ALA A 151 11.26 17.76 -3.72
C ALA A 151 12.21 18.31 -4.79
N LYS A 152 12.55 19.59 -4.69
CA LYS A 152 13.49 20.21 -5.63
C LYS A 152 14.87 19.55 -5.48
N GLY A 153 15.36 18.93 -6.55
CA GLY A 153 16.69 18.30 -6.59
C GLY A 153 16.71 16.81 -6.24
N ASP A 154 15.57 16.15 -5.94
CA ASP A 154 15.49 14.73 -5.67
C ASP A 154 15.54 13.81 -6.91
N GLY A 155 15.59 14.41 -8.10
CA GLY A 155 15.59 13.64 -9.37
C GLY A 155 14.23 13.12 -9.81
N MET A 156 13.21 13.20 -8.96
CA MET A 156 11.87 12.64 -9.19
C MET A 156 10.99 13.47 -10.14
N GLN A 157 11.44 14.64 -10.58
CA GLN A 157 10.62 15.56 -11.37
C GLN A 157 10.12 14.94 -12.68
N ARG A 158 10.96 14.15 -13.37
CA ARG A 158 10.55 13.51 -14.65
C ARG A 158 9.44 12.49 -14.46
N GLU A 159 9.54 11.69 -13.41
CA GLU A 159 8.52 10.69 -13.09
C GLU A 159 7.24 11.34 -12.60
N PHE A 160 7.35 12.37 -11.78
CA PHE A 160 6.23 13.20 -11.35
C PHE A 160 5.43 13.73 -12.56
N ASP A 161 6.11 14.34 -13.52
CA ASP A 161 5.48 14.92 -14.71
C ASP A 161 4.83 13.83 -15.61
N ARG A 162 5.48 12.66 -15.72
CA ARG A 162 4.93 11.51 -16.46
C ARG A 162 3.67 10.94 -15.78
N ILE A 163 3.72 10.74 -14.46
CA ILE A 163 2.59 10.25 -13.68
C ILE A 163 1.42 11.26 -13.79
N TYR A 164 1.69 12.56 -13.60
CA TYR A 164 0.68 13.60 -13.74
C TYR A 164 -0.01 13.56 -15.11
N LYS A 165 0.78 13.49 -16.19
CA LYS A 165 0.26 13.41 -17.55
C LYS A 165 -0.63 12.20 -17.75
N MET A 166 -0.18 11.03 -17.33
CA MET A 166 -0.95 9.79 -17.45
C MET A 166 -2.26 9.84 -16.66
N LEU A 167 -2.22 10.33 -15.42
CA LEU A 167 -3.43 10.46 -14.60
C LEU A 167 -4.44 11.41 -15.24
N LYS A 168 -3.96 12.52 -15.81
CA LYS A 168 -4.82 13.47 -16.53
C LYS A 168 -5.46 12.83 -17.78
N GLU A 169 -4.70 12.00 -18.50
CA GLU A 169 -5.22 11.26 -19.67
C GLU A 169 -6.25 10.20 -19.28
N ARG A 170 -6.05 9.52 -18.14
CA ARG A 170 -7.00 8.49 -17.64
C ARG A 170 -8.29 9.10 -17.09
N LEU A 171 -8.21 10.23 -16.40
CA LEU A 171 -9.40 10.94 -15.89
C LEU A 171 -10.15 11.73 -16.96
N GLY A 172 -9.50 12.11 -18.05
CA GLY A 172 -10.14 12.85 -19.17
C GLY A 172 -10.88 11.97 -20.16
N ARG A 173 -10.97 10.68 -19.91
CA ARG A 173 -11.77 9.72 -20.70
C ARG A 173 -13.15 9.57 -20.10
#